data_32f528be9debe87fc0efdbd382016b9e
#
_entry.id   32f528be9debe87fc0efdbd382016b9e
#
_cell.length_a   1.000
_cell.length_b   1.000
_cell.length_c   1.000
_cell.angle_alpha   90.00
_cell.angle_beta   90.00
_cell.angle_gamma   90.00
#
_symmetry.space_group_name_H-M   'P 1'
#
loop_
_entity.id
_entity.type
_entity.pdbx_description
1 polymer ?
#
loop_
_entity_poly.entity_id
_entity_poly.type
_entity_poly.pdbx_seq_one_letter_code
_entity_poly.pdbx_strand_id
1 'polypeptide(L)'
;MQAFGANCFMGIGYHLRIPIIAVSTNVEYPWISHLTGNNDNPAVVPNNLFSAFGELNFWQRLKNTIMYHNKVREFHWKTEKAQTEAMRKYISPDLPSIREVEKSVALTLVNSHPIISGIKPLLPNLVQVAGIHIKEKVSSLPSVILALIIVTV
;
A
#
# COMPACT_ATOMS: atom_id res chain seq x y z
N MET A 1 -9.25 -7.02 -0.36
CA MET A 1 -8.44 -7.43 0.82
C MET A 1 -7.41 -6.37 1.13
N GLN A 2 -7.12 -6.13 2.40
CA GLN A 2 -6.20 -5.06 2.82
C GLN A 2 -4.74 -5.51 2.66
N ALA A 3 -3.96 -4.79 1.87
CA ALA A 3 -2.58 -5.16 1.52
C ALA A 3 -1.51 -4.50 2.43
N PHE A 4 -1.86 -4.20 3.68
CA PHE A 4 -0.96 -3.41 4.54
C PHE A 4 0.06 -4.25 5.33
N GLY A 5 -0.29 -5.40 5.81
CA GLY A 5 0.62 -6.19 6.65
C GLY A 5 0.20 -7.62 6.91
N ALA A 6 -1.02 -7.99 6.57
CA ALA A 6 -1.57 -9.33 6.75
C ALA A 6 -2.16 -9.83 5.43
N ASN A 7 -1.30 -10.36 4.57
CA ASN A 7 -1.66 -10.82 3.23
C ASN A 7 -2.12 -12.29 3.20
N CYS A 8 -2.08 -12.99 4.32
CA CYS A 8 -2.43 -14.42 4.40
C CYS A 8 -3.85 -14.74 3.89
N PHE A 9 -4.79 -13.80 3.99
CA PHE A 9 -6.15 -13.96 3.43
C PHE A 9 -6.20 -14.07 1.90
N MET A 10 -5.15 -13.63 1.21
CA MET A 10 -5.03 -13.81 -0.25
C MET A 10 -4.96 -15.30 -0.60
N GLY A 11 -4.51 -16.15 0.32
CA GLY A 11 -4.50 -17.61 0.16
C GLY A 11 -5.88 -18.20 -0.12
N ILE A 12 -6.97 -17.57 0.33
CA ILE A 12 -8.34 -18.01 0.00
C ILE A 12 -8.60 -17.85 -1.50
N GLY A 13 -8.30 -16.69 -2.07
CA GLY A 13 -8.47 -16.43 -3.50
C GLY A 13 -7.59 -17.35 -4.35
N TYR A 14 -6.35 -17.57 -3.91
CA TYR A 14 -5.43 -18.49 -4.57
C TYR A 14 -5.94 -19.94 -4.54
N HIS A 15 -6.40 -20.41 -3.39
CA HIS A 15 -6.97 -21.75 -3.22
C HIS A 15 -8.22 -21.97 -4.09
N LEU A 16 -9.09 -20.98 -4.15
CA LEU A 16 -10.31 -21.01 -4.96
C LEU A 16 -10.05 -20.70 -6.46
N ARG A 17 -8.83 -20.38 -6.85
CA ARG A 17 -8.45 -19.99 -8.22
C ARG A 17 -9.27 -18.83 -8.79
N ILE A 18 -9.59 -17.85 -7.95
CA ILE A 18 -10.31 -16.64 -8.34
C ILE A 18 -9.38 -15.43 -8.38
N PRO A 19 -9.64 -14.44 -9.25
CA PRO A 19 -8.86 -13.21 -9.29
C PRO A 19 -8.87 -12.48 -7.94
N ILE A 20 -7.71 -12.02 -7.50
CA ILE A 20 -7.54 -11.30 -6.24
C ILE A 20 -7.37 -9.82 -6.53
N ILE A 21 -8.22 -8.99 -5.92
CA ILE A 21 -8.05 -7.54 -5.90
C ILE A 21 -7.58 -7.15 -4.49
N ALA A 22 -6.38 -6.61 -4.39
CA ALA A 22 -5.84 -6.09 -3.17
C ALA A 22 -6.23 -4.61 -2.99
N VAL A 23 -6.55 -4.20 -1.76
CA VAL A 23 -6.89 -2.81 -1.44
C VAL A 23 -5.99 -2.35 -0.31
N SER A 24 -5.25 -1.27 -0.53
CA SER A 24 -4.51 -0.57 0.51
C SER A 24 -5.23 0.71 0.89
N THR A 25 -5.64 0.81 2.14
CA THR A 25 -6.28 2.03 2.69
C THR A 25 -5.29 3.18 2.90
N ASN A 26 -4.00 2.85 2.86
CA ASN A 26 -2.91 3.80 2.95
C ASN A 26 -2.27 4.05 1.58
N VAL A 27 -1.31 4.98 1.57
CA VAL A 27 -0.44 5.22 0.44
C VAL A 27 0.36 3.96 0.07
N GLU A 28 0.92 3.95 -1.11
CA GLU A 28 1.77 2.87 -1.58
C GLU A 28 3.08 2.81 -0.78
N TYR A 29 3.28 1.69 -0.08
CA TYR A 29 4.53 1.41 0.62
C TYR A 29 5.52 0.67 -0.28
N PRO A 30 6.83 0.73 0.01
CA PRO A 30 7.87 0.07 -0.79
C PRO A 30 7.61 -1.41 -1.09
N TRP A 31 7.08 -2.15 -0.13
CA TRP A 31 6.76 -3.57 -0.34
C TRP A 31 5.53 -3.78 -1.23
N ILE A 32 4.57 -2.84 -1.28
CA ILE A 32 3.42 -2.91 -2.19
C ILE A 32 3.90 -2.71 -3.62
N SER A 33 4.72 -1.69 -3.87
CA SER A 33 5.35 -1.47 -5.18
C SER A 33 6.11 -2.71 -5.64
N HIS A 34 6.89 -3.31 -4.73
CA HIS A 34 7.66 -4.52 -5.04
C HIS A 34 6.78 -5.72 -5.38
N LEU A 35 5.67 -5.92 -4.63
CA LEU A 35 4.73 -7.02 -4.86
C LEU A 35 3.97 -6.89 -6.19
N THR A 36 3.63 -5.67 -6.59
CA THR A 36 2.93 -5.41 -7.85
C THR A 36 3.86 -5.39 -9.07
N GLY A 37 5.17 -5.52 -8.85
CA GLY A 37 6.18 -5.36 -9.90
C GLY A 37 6.44 -3.90 -10.30
N ASN A 38 5.76 -2.95 -9.67
CA ASN A 38 5.96 -1.51 -9.88
C ASN A 38 7.17 -1.02 -9.08
N ASN A 39 8.36 -1.48 -9.46
CA ASN A 39 9.58 -1.14 -8.76
C ASN A 39 9.91 0.35 -8.96
N ASP A 40 9.59 1.16 -7.96
CA ASP A 40 10.00 2.56 -7.93
C ASP A 40 11.53 2.67 -7.93
N ASN A 41 12.04 3.65 -8.67
CA ASN A 41 13.46 4.00 -8.55
C ASN A 41 13.69 4.89 -7.32
N PRO A 42 14.20 4.35 -6.20
CA PRO A 42 14.33 5.10 -4.96
C PRO A 42 15.41 6.19 -5.02
N ALA A 43 16.22 6.22 -6.07
CA ALA A 43 17.16 7.32 -6.29
C ALA A 43 16.46 8.60 -6.81
N VAL A 44 15.23 8.47 -7.33
CA VAL A 44 14.47 9.59 -7.92
C VAL A 44 13.15 9.81 -7.16
N VAL A 45 12.45 8.73 -6.83
CA VAL A 45 11.14 8.77 -6.18
C VAL A 45 11.33 8.65 -4.67
N PRO A 46 10.97 9.68 -3.87
CA PRO A 46 10.97 9.59 -2.43
C PRO A 46 9.94 8.52 -1.99
N ASN A 47 10.34 7.62 -1.10
CA ASN A 47 9.36 6.70 -0.54
C ASN A 47 8.57 7.39 0.59
N ASN A 48 7.35 6.94 0.81
CA ASN A 48 6.42 7.53 1.79
C ASN A 48 6.88 7.42 3.26
N LEU A 49 7.96 6.71 3.53
CA LEU A 49 8.59 6.61 4.85
C LEU A 49 9.74 7.61 5.02
N PHE A 50 10.05 8.37 3.98
CA PHE A 50 11.11 9.36 3.95
C PHE A 50 10.51 10.76 3.86
N SER A 51 10.80 11.62 4.83
CA SER A 51 10.20 12.95 4.98
C SER A 51 10.75 14.01 4.02
N ALA A 52 11.28 13.63 2.86
CA ALA A 52 11.76 14.58 1.87
C ALA A 52 10.72 14.80 0.77
N PHE A 53 10.43 16.06 0.49
CA PHE A 53 9.57 16.50 -0.60
C PHE A 53 10.40 17.28 -1.63
N GLY A 54 10.08 17.12 -2.90
CA GLY A 54 10.77 17.82 -3.99
C GLY A 54 12.04 17.12 -4.48
N GLU A 55 12.99 17.89 -4.99
CA GLU A 55 14.23 17.36 -5.52
C GLU A 55 15.17 16.84 -4.43
N LEU A 56 15.58 15.59 -4.57
CA LEU A 56 16.49 14.96 -3.62
C LEU A 56 17.95 15.30 -3.97
N ASN A 57 18.74 15.73 -2.97
CA ASN A 57 20.19 15.81 -3.09
C ASN A 57 20.84 14.41 -3.03
N PHE A 58 22.13 14.31 -3.29
CA PHE A 58 22.86 13.04 -3.33
C PHE A 58 22.69 12.20 -2.03
N TRP A 59 22.84 12.81 -0.87
CA TRP A 59 22.75 12.11 0.41
C TRP A 59 21.33 11.64 0.72
N GLN A 60 20.35 12.44 0.32
CA GLN A 60 18.93 12.07 0.44
C GLN A 60 18.58 10.90 -0.49
N ARG A 61 19.08 10.88 -1.72
CA ARG A 61 18.92 9.76 -2.68
C ARG A 61 19.54 8.48 -2.13
N LEU A 62 20.77 8.57 -1.61
CA LEU A 62 21.46 7.42 -1.00
C LEU A 62 20.69 6.88 0.20
N LYS A 63 20.28 7.75 1.13
CA LYS A 63 19.49 7.37 2.29
C LYS A 63 18.16 6.75 1.91
N ASN A 64 17.43 7.37 0.96
CA ASN A 64 16.14 6.85 0.47
C ASN A 64 16.30 5.45 -0.14
N THR A 65 17.34 5.23 -0.96
CA THR A 65 17.63 3.93 -1.57
C THR A 65 17.91 2.85 -0.52
N ILE A 66 18.77 3.15 0.46
CA ILE A 66 19.08 2.21 1.54
C ILE A 66 17.82 1.90 2.36
N MET A 67 17.03 2.92 2.72
CA MET A 67 15.79 2.73 3.46
C MET A 67 14.77 1.90 2.69
N TYR A 68 14.59 2.16 1.40
CA TYR A 68 13.67 1.43 0.53
C TYR A 68 13.97 -0.08 0.56
N HIS A 69 15.20 -0.46 0.21
CA HIS A 69 15.60 -1.86 0.16
C HIS A 69 15.58 -2.54 1.53
N ASN A 70 15.97 -1.83 2.58
CA ASN A 70 15.90 -2.35 3.94
C ASN A 70 14.46 -2.60 4.38
N LYS A 71 13.53 -1.71 4.05
CA LYS A 71 12.11 -1.87 4.41
C LYS A 71 11.44 -3.01 3.65
N VAL A 72 11.71 -3.17 2.36
CA VAL A 72 11.23 -4.33 1.59
C VAL A 72 11.76 -5.64 2.20
N ARG A 73 13.07 -5.72 2.46
CA ARG A 73 13.71 -6.90 3.07
C ARG A 73 13.17 -7.20 4.46
N GLU A 74 13.02 -6.17 5.30
CA GLU A 74 12.47 -6.30 6.65
C GLU A 74 11.05 -6.83 6.62
N PHE A 75 10.21 -6.29 5.73
CA PHE A 75 8.83 -6.76 5.54
C PHE A 75 8.80 -8.23 5.15
N HIS A 76 9.58 -8.64 4.14
CA HIS A 76 9.65 -10.03 3.72
C HIS A 76 10.09 -10.94 4.86
N TRP A 77 11.20 -10.62 5.50
CA TRP A 77 11.76 -11.45 6.56
C TRP A 77 10.83 -11.61 7.77
N LYS A 78 10.18 -10.52 8.21
CA LYS A 78 9.28 -10.55 9.37
C LYS A 78 7.94 -11.22 9.08
N THR A 79 7.45 -11.14 7.84
CA THR A 79 6.06 -11.54 7.55
C THR A 79 5.92 -12.85 6.82
N GLU A 80 6.93 -13.29 6.07
CA GLU A 80 6.82 -14.45 5.18
C GLU A 80 6.51 -15.74 5.93
N LYS A 81 7.32 -16.09 6.93
CA LYS A 81 7.17 -17.33 7.67
C LYS A 81 5.83 -17.40 8.40
N ALA A 82 5.54 -16.38 9.20
CA ALA A 82 4.34 -16.34 10.02
C ALA A 82 3.06 -16.37 9.18
N GLN A 83 3.03 -15.63 8.07
CA GLN A 83 1.86 -15.60 7.19
C GLN A 83 1.71 -16.89 6.38
N THR A 84 2.81 -17.49 5.92
CA THR A 84 2.77 -18.78 5.23
C THR A 84 2.26 -19.89 6.16
N GLU A 85 2.74 -19.93 7.39
CA GLU A 85 2.28 -20.90 8.40
C GLU A 85 0.79 -20.71 8.75
N ALA A 86 0.37 -19.46 8.94
CA ALA A 86 -1.05 -19.16 9.21
C ALA A 86 -1.94 -19.57 8.04
N MET A 87 -1.53 -19.29 6.82
CA MET A 87 -2.26 -19.64 5.61
C MET A 87 -2.41 -21.16 5.45
N ARG A 88 -1.30 -21.91 5.67
CA ARG A 88 -1.32 -23.36 5.61
C ARG A 88 -2.15 -23.98 6.73
N LYS A 89 -2.14 -23.40 7.92
CA LYS A 89 -2.89 -23.90 9.07
C LYS A 89 -4.41 -23.68 8.93
N TYR A 90 -4.83 -22.51 8.42
CA TYR A 90 -6.25 -22.12 8.47
C TYR A 90 -6.98 -22.21 7.13
N ILE A 91 -6.27 -22.32 6.00
CA ILE A 91 -6.88 -22.36 4.66
C ILE A 91 -6.64 -23.71 4.00
N SER A 92 -5.38 -24.04 3.67
CA SER A 92 -5.00 -25.32 3.09
C SER A 92 -3.52 -25.59 3.28
N PRO A 93 -3.12 -26.81 3.70
CA PRO A 93 -1.71 -27.18 3.90
C PRO A 93 -0.87 -27.14 2.61
N ASP A 94 -1.51 -27.31 1.45
CA ASP A 94 -0.85 -27.39 0.13
C ASP A 94 -0.52 -26.02 -0.46
N LEU A 95 -0.86 -24.93 0.25
CA LEU A 95 -0.60 -23.60 -0.28
C LEU A 95 0.90 -23.29 -0.35
N PRO A 96 1.36 -22.62 -1.43
CA PRO A 96 2.73 -22.19 -1.59
C PRO A 96 3.12 -21.14 -0.55
N SER A 97 4.31 -20.56 -0.67
CA SER A 97 4.69 -19.44 0.20
C SER A 97 3.79 -18.21 -0.05
N ILE A 98 3.63 -17.37 0.96
CA ILE A 98 2.84 -16.14 0.80
C ILE A 98 3.39 -15.26 -0.34
N ARG A 99 4.70 -15.31 -0.62
CA ARG A 99 5.32 -14.55 -1.72
C ARG A 99 4.85 -15.00 -3.11
N GLU A 100 4.54 -16.27 -3.27
CA GLU A 100 3.96 -16.77 -4.52
C GLU A 100 2.48 -16.42 -4.64
N VAL A 101 1.74 -16.50 -3.54
CA VAL A 101 0.33 -16.08 -3.50
C VAL A 101 0.19 -14.59 -3.85
N GLU A 102 1.06 -13.74 -3.32
CA GLU A 102 1.07 -12.30 -3.62
C GLU A 102 1.29 -11.99 -5.10
N LYS A 103 2.08 -12.78 -5.82
CA LYS A 103 2.27 -12.64 -7.28
C LYS A 103 1.00 -12.91 -8.09
N SER A 104 0.03 -13.62 -7.53
CA SER A 104 -1.25 -13.91 -8.18
C SER A 104 -2.28 -12.78 -8.07
N VAL A 105 -1.94 -11.67 -7.40
CA VAL A 105 -2.81 -10.50 -7.29
C VAL A 105 -2.97 -9.84 -8.66
N ALA A 106 -4.21 -9.80 -9.16
CA ALA A 106 -4.51 -9.27 -10.48
C ALA A 106 -4.53 -7.74 -10.51
N LEU A 107 -4.98 -7.10 -9.42
CA LEU A 107 -5.12 -5.65 -9.33
C LEU A 107 -4.88 -5.20 -7.90
N THR A 108 -4.17 -4.08 -7.73
CA THR A 108 -3.96 -3.43 -6.44
C THR A 108 -4.51 -2.00 -6.49
N LEU A 109 -5.43 -1.70 -5.58
CA LEU A 109 -5.98 -0.37 -5.39
C LEU A 109 -5.28 0.28 -4.19
N VAL A 110 -4.70 1.47 -4.37
CA VAL A 110 -4.01 2.20 -3.30
C VAL A 110 -4.66 3.56 -3.06
N ASN A 111 -4.83 3.91 -1.80
CA ASN A 111 -5.38 5.22 -1.42
C ASN A 111 -4.29 6.30 -1.51
N SER A 112 -3.87 6.60 -2.71
CA SER A 112 -2.90 7.67 -3.00
C SER A 112 -3.35 8.50 -4.20
N HIS A 113 -2.85 9.74 -4.27
CA HIS A 113 -3.10 10.66 -5.37
C HIS A 113 -1.80 11.31 -5.83
N PRO A 114 -1.57 11.53 -7.13
CA PRO A 114 -0.32 12.11 -7.64
C PRO A 114 0.07 13.44 -6.99
N ILE A 115 -0.90 14.25 -6.57
CA ILE A 115 -0.65 15.52 -5.87
C ILE A 115 0.07 15.29 -4.52
N ILE A 116 -0.21 14.17 -3.84
CA ILE A 116 0.36 13.87 -2.52
C ILE A 116 1.60 12.98 -2.65
N SER A 117 1.53 11.95 -3.49
CA SER A 117 2.59 10.94 -3.64
C SER A 117 3.64 11.28 -4.69
N GLY A 118 3.45 12.41 -5.42
CA GLY A 118 4.29 12.77 -6.56
C GLY A 118 3.91 12.00 -7.83
N ILE A 119 4.37 12.51 -8.97
CA ILE A 119 4.18 11.87 -10.27
C ILE A 119 5.26 10.81 -10.44
N LYS A 120 4.83 9.58 -10.65
CA LYS A 120 5.71 8.43 -10.91
C LYS A 120 5.07 7.49 -11.93
N PRO A 121 5.87 6.71 -12.67
CA PRO A 121 5.31 5.69 -13.55
C PRO A 121 4.59 4.61 -12.74
N LEU A 122 3.40 4.22 -13.19
CA LEU A 122 2.59 3.17 -12.58
C LEU A 122 2.33 2.08 -13.61
N LEU A 123 2.38 0.83 -13.18
CA LEU A 123 1.92 -0.30 -13.97
C LEU A 123 0.38 -0.38 -13.97
N PRO A 124 -0.25 -0.97 -15.00
CA PRO A 124 -1.70 -1.02 -15.11
C PRO A 124 -2.40 -1.86 -14.01
N ASN A 125 -1.65 -2.71 -13.31
CA ASN A 125 -2.14 -3.50 -12.17
C ASN A 125 -2.08 -2.74 -10.82
N LEU A 126 -1.59 -1.49 -10.81
CA LEU A 126 -1.59 -0.63 -9.64
C LEU A 126 -2.38 0.64 -9.94
N VAL A 127 -3.52 0.81 -9.27
CA VAL A 127 -4.43 1.94 -9.50
C VAL A 127 -4.57 2.80 -8.25
N GLN A 128 -4.36 4.09 -8.42
CA GLN A 128 -4.54 5.08 -7.37
C GLN A 128 -6.03 5.49 -7.30
N VAL A 129 -6.64 5.32 -6.12
CA VAL A 129 -8.08 5.55 -5.90
C VAL A 129 -8.36 6.52 -4.75
N ALA A 130 -7.47 7.49 -4.54
CA ALA A 130 -7.65 8.47 -3.49
C ALA A 130 -8.96 9.25 -3.65
N GLY A 131 -9.59 9.55 -2.53
CA GLY A 131 -10.83 10.34 -2.52
C GLY A 131 -12.11 9.54 -2.75
N ILE A 132 -12.05 8.22 -2.97
CA ILE A 132 -13.23 7.37 -3.19
C ILE A 132 -14.26 7.44 -2.03
N HIS A 133 -13.79 7.80 -0.84
CA HIS A 133 -14.63 7.96 0.35
C HIS A 133 -15.29 9.35 0.47
N ILE A 134 -14.89 10.31 -0.37
CA ILE A 134 -15.41 11.67 -0.33
C ILE A 134 -16.78 11.70 -1.01
N LYS A 135 -17.79 12.11 -0.27
CA LYS A 135 -19.14 12.29 -0.82
C LYS A 135 -19.20 13.59 -1.61
N GLU A 136 -19.77 13.56 -2.80
CA GLU A 136 -19.99 14.77 -3.63
C GLU A 136 -20.89 15.79 -2.96
N LYS A 137 -21.91 15.31 -2.22
CA LYS A 137 -22.79 16.17 -1.42
C LYS A 137 -22.28 16.21 0.02
N VAL A 138 -21.73 17.35 0.40
CA VAL A 138 -21.37 17.63 1.78
C VAL A 138 -22.66 17.81 2.56
N SER A 139 -22.87 16.99 3.60
CA SER A 139 -23.96 17.23 4.56
C SER A 139 -23.67 18.54 5.33
N SER A 140 -24.70 19.33 5.59
CA SER A 140 -24.57 20.51 6.45
C SER A 140 -23.95 20.13 7.80
N LEU A 141 -23.04 20.96 8.29
CA LEU A 141 -22.45 20.77 9.61
C LEU A 141 -23.56 20.74 10.67
N PRO A 142 -23.50 19.84 11.65
CA PRO A 142 -24.40 19.88 12.80
C PRO A 142 -24.39 21.26 13.42
N SER A 143 -25.59 21.76 13.82
CA SER A 143 -25.76 23.08 14.38
C SER A 143 -24.87 23.41 15.58
N VAL A 144 -24.50 22.38 16.35
CA VAL A 144 -23.59 22.50 17.49
C VAL A 144 -22.17 22.86 17.03
N ILE A 145 -21.68 22.32 15.93
CA ILE A 145 -20.33 22.63 15.39
C ILE A 145 -20.34 24.04 14.78
N LEU A 146 -21.40 24.39 14.06
CA LEU A 146 -21.58 25.76 13.54
C LEU A 146 -21.60 26.80 14.66
N ALA A 147 -22.29 26.53 15.76
CA ALA A 147 -22.32 27.43 16.93
C ALA A 147 -20.93 27.59 17.57
N LEU A 148 -20.15 26.50 17.68
CA LEU A 148 -18.77 26.55 18.22
C LEU A 148 -17.82 27.37 17.35
N ILE A 149 -17.94 27.31 16.03
CA ILE A 149 -17.11 28.11 15.11
C ILE A 149 -17.44 29.60 15.21
N ILE A 150 -18.70 29.95 15.38
CA ILE A 150 -19.15 31.36 15.49
C ILE A 150 -18.71 31.98 16.83
N VAL A 151 -18.61 31.19 17.90
CA VAL A 151 -18.22 31.71 19.23
C VAL A 151 -16.71 31.91 19.37
N THR A 152 -15.88 31.28 18.47
CA THR A 152 -14.40 31.38 18.51
C THR A 152 -13.80 32.40 17.55
N VAL A 153 -14.62 33.19 16.84
CA VAL A 153 -14.25 34.35 16.01
C VAL A 153 -14.68 35.63 16.71
#